data_5572fc34abd0f99ae312cf73a2e04b28
#
_entry.id   5572fc34abd0f99ae312cf73a2e04b28
#
_cell.length_a   1.000
_cell.length_b   1.000
_cell.length_c   1.000
_cell.angle_alpha   90.00
_cell.angle_beta   90.00
_cell.angle_gamma   90.00
#
_symmetry.space_group_name_H-M   'P 1'
#
loop_
_entity.id
_entity.type
_entity.pdbx_description
1 polymer ?
#
loop_
_entity_poly.entity_id
_entity_poly.type
_entity_poly.pdbx_seq_one_letter_code
_entity_poly.pdbx_strand_id
1 'polypeptide(L)'
;MPWRVWLRTKTWCCLEIRETTLWLRDFVWTLYPKSNELIYDNYNALAFGWSPTDRLGHTFCSIAIGRTSLNIHFGFYWGTEIADPEKKLIGNGNQYRYILVKDKSTFPKLYIKKLLKDAFKNSMLKVKDPMMIRESMTIVKSVSSSKRTKKST
;
A
#
# COMPACT_ATOMS: atom_id res chain seq x y z
N MET A 1 20.22 -0.61 -4.19
CA MET A 1 18.75 -0.62 -4.12
C MET A 1 18.29 0.69 -3.48
N PRO A 2 17.67 1.60 -4.25
CA PRO A 2 17.32 2.93 -3.74
C PRO A 2 16.36 2.91 -2.54
N TRP A 3 15.54 1.88 -2.39
CA TRP A 3 14.59 1.74 -1.28
C TRP A 3 15.24 1.55 0.11
N ARG A 4 16.50 1.11 0.20
CA ARG A 4 17.23 1.02 1.49
C ARG A 4 17.55 2.39 2.07
N VAL A 5 17.67 3.42 1.25
CA VAL A 5 17.91 4.81 1.68
C VAL A 5 16.66 5.38 2.37
N TRP A 6 15.48 5.02 1.89
CA TRP A 6 14.19 5.50 2.41
C TRP A 6 13.88 4.99 3.82
N LEU A 7 14.37 3.80 4.15
CA LEU A 7 14.17 3.20 5.46
C LEU A 7 15.10 3.75 6.55
N ARG A 8 16.03 4.64 6.20
CA ARG A 8 16.98 5.27 7.13
C ARG A 8 16.53 6.64 7.65
N THR A 9 15.40 7.16 7.21
CA THR A 9 14.93 8.44 7.72
C THR A 9 14.46 8.31 9.17
N LYS A 10 14.65 9.37 9.97
CA LYS A 10 14.30 9.44 11.41
C LYS A 10 12.86 9.02 11.77
N THR A 11 11.98 8.91 10.77
CA THR A 11 10.55 8.52 10.93
C THR A 11 10.37 7.03 11.24
N TRP A 12 11.40 6.20 11.06
CA TRP A 12 11.38 4.75 11.24
C TRP A 12 12.09 4.33 12.53
N CYS A 13 11.84 5.07 13.61
CA CYS A 13 12.42 4.75 14.93
C CYS A 13 11.94 3.42 15.52
N CYS A 14 10.81 2.89 15.04
CA CYS A 14 10.25 1.63 15.52
C CYS A 14 10.61 0.49 14.58
N LEU A 15 11.49 -0.40 15.04
CA LEU A 15 11.93 -1.59 14.32
C LEU A 15 10.75 -2.46 13.89
N GLU A 16 9.76 -2.60 14.77
CA GLU A 16 8.56 -3.41 14.54
C GLU A 16 7.71 -2.91 13.36
N ILE A 17 7.52 -1.60 13.26
CA ILE A 17 6.79 -0.98 12.12
C ILE A 17 7.53 -1.25 10.83
N ARG A 18 8.84 -1.09 10.82
CA ARG A 18 9.68 -1.36 9.66
C ARG A 18 9.60 -2.83 9.23
N GLU A 19 9.76 -3.75 10.17
CA GLU A 19 9.71 -5.18 9.89
C GLU A 19 8.34 -5.63 9.39
N THR A 20 7.27 -5.15 10.01
CA THR A 20 5.90 -5.43 9.57
C THR A 20 5.64 -4.89 8.17
N THR A 21 6.07 -3.67 7.89
CA THR A 21 5.93 -3.06 6.55
C THR A 21 6.68 -3.83 5.49
N LEU A 22 7.92 -4.22 5.74
CA LEU A 22 8.72 -5.02 4.80
C LEU A 22 8.10 -6.38 4.55
N TRP A 23 7.60 -7.02 5.60
CA TRP A 23 6.89 -8.28 5.47
C TRP A 23 5.60 -8.17 4.64
N LEU A 24 4.81 -7.11 4.82
CA LEU A 24 3.63 -6.84 3.99
C LEU A 24 4.01 -6.59 2.52
N ARG A 25 5.11 -5.87 2.27
CA ARG A 25 5.64 -5.69 0.92
C ARG A 25 5.98 -7.04 0.27
N ASP A 26 6.71 -7.89 0.98
CA ASP A 26 7.06 -9.23 0.49
C ASP A 26 5.83 -10.09 0.25
N PHE A 27 4.81 -9.96 1.10
CA PHE A 27 3.51 -10.62 0.92
C PHE A 27 2.84 -10.25 -0.40
N VAL A 28 2.78 -8.97 -0.74
CA VAL A 28 2.19 -8.51 -2.02
C VAL A 28 3.05 -8.92 -3.20
N TRP A 29 4.37 -8.72 -3.13
CA TRP A 29 5.28 -9.10 -4.20
C TRP A 29 5.27 -10.60 -4.50
N THR A 30 5.13 -11.44 -3.48
CA THR A 30 5.00 -12.90 -3.65
C THR A 30 3.74 -13.29 -4.43
N LEU A 31 2.63 -12.57 -4.20
CA LEU A 31 1.36 -12.85 -4.86
C LEU A 31 1.25 -12.23 -6.26
N TYR A 32 1.85 -11.07 -6.44
CA TYR A 32 1.74 -10.28 -7.68
C TYR A 32 3.12 -9.81 -8.17
N PRO A 33 4.04 -10.74 -8.54
CA PRO A 33 5.42 -10.39 -8.91
C PRO A 33 5.54 -9.57 -10.20
N LYS A 34 4.52 -9.60 -11.04
CA LYS A 34 4.47 -8.82 -12.29
C LYS A 34 3.84 -7.44 -12.14
N SER A 35 3.29 -7.10 -10.97
CA SER A 35 2.79 -5.77 -10.72
C SER A 35 3.93 -4.75 -10.54
N ASN A 36 3.58 -3.48 -10.47
CA ASN A 36 4.54 -2.40 -10.23
C ASN A 36 4.27 -1.77 -8.87
N GLU A 37 5.34 -1.46 -8.16
CA GLU A 37 5.29 -0.74 -6.89
C GLU A 37 5.45 0.75 -7.14
N LEU A 38 4.46 1.53 -6.71
CA LEU A 38 4.45 2.99 -6.78
C LEU A 38 4.69 3.54 -5.38
N ILE A 39 5.75 4.29 -5.19
CA ILE A 39 6.14 4.83 -3.87
C ILE A 39 5.78 6.31 -3.79
N TYR A 40 5.08 6.68 -2.74
CA TYR A 40 4.69 8.04 -2.40
C TYR A 40 5.25 8.40 -1.02
N ASP A 41 6.35 9.14 -1.00
CA ASP A 41 6.97 9.63 0.22
C ASP A 41 6.46 11.05 0.53
N ASN A 42 5.21 11.14 0.96
CA ASN A 42 4.48 12.38 1.15
C ASN A 42 4.68 12.97 2.55
N TYR A 43 4.19 14.21 2.72
CA TYR A 43 4.25 14.93 3.98
C TYR A 43 3.57 14.17 5.14
N ASN A 44 2.36 13.64 4.92
CA ASN A 44 1.56 13.00 5.96
C ASN A 44 1.82 11.50 6.14
N ALA A 45 2.28 10.82 5.09
CA ALA A 45 2.44 9.37 5.08
C ALA A 45 3.51 8.92 4.09
N LEU A 46 4.06 7.74 4.33
CA LEU A 46 4.79 6.95 3.35
C LEU A 46 3.88 5.84 2.86
N ALA A 47 3.71 5.74 1.54
CA ALA A 47 2.84 4.74 0.94
C ALA A 47 3.53 3.97 -0.18
N PHE A 48 3.22 2.68 -0.26
CA PHE A 48 3.60 1.75 -1.31
C PHE A 48 2.32 1.22 -1.95
N GLY A 49 2.10 1.53 -3.22
CA GLY A 49 0.94 1.04 -3.96
C GLY A 49 1.35 0.03 -5.03
N TRP A 50 0.51 -0.95 -5.32
CA TRP A 50 0.74 -1.91 -6.40
C TRP A 50 -0.30 -1.75 -7.50
N SER A 51 0.21 -1.70 -8.73
CA SER A 51 -0.58 -1.40 -9.92
C SER A 51 -0.09 -2.24 -11.12
N PRO A 52 -0.98 -2.64 -12.03
CA PRO A 52 -0.56 -3.24 -13.30
C PRO A 52 0.12 -2.24 -14.25
N THR A 53 0.05 -0.95 -13.95
CA THR A 53 0.65 0.13 -14.74
C THR A 53 1.44 1.07 -13.83
N ASP A 54 1.94 2.17 -14.36
CA ASP A 54 2.58 3.25 -13.60
C ASP A 54 1.59 4.33 -13.10
N ARG A 55 0.29 4.12 -13.26
CA ARG A 55 -0.76 5.09 -12.88
C ARG A 55 -1.40 4.78 -11.53
N LEU A 56 -1.56 5.81 -10.72
CA LEU A 56 -2.25 5.73 -9.43
C LEU A 56 -3.68 5.19 -9.56
N GLY A 57 -4.41 5.61 -10.58
CA GLY A 57 -5.80 5.17 -10.83
C GLY A 57 -5.98 3.69 -11.11
N HIS A 58 -4.90 2.96 -11.39
CA HIS A 58 -4.91 1.51 -11.58
C HIS A 58 -4.37 0.75 -10.36
N THR A 59 -4.05 1.44 -9.28
CA THR A 59 -3.58 0.80 -8.03
C THR A 59 -4.68 -0.08 -7.45
N PHE A 60 -4.35 -1.33 -7.13
CA PHE A 60 -5.31 -2.26 -6.53
C PHE A 60 -5.14 -2.40 -5.02
N CYS A 61 -3.94 -2.30 -4.49
CA CYS A 61 -3.70 -2.30 -3.05
C CYS A 61 -2.55 -1.38 -2.68
N SER A 62 -2.46 -1.05 -1.40
CA SER A 62 -1.39 -0.22 -0.86
C SER A 62 -1.08 -0.54 0.59
N ILE A 63 0.13 -0.20 0.99
CA ILE A 63 0.57 -0.14 2.38
C ILE A 63 0.90 1.31 2.67
N ALA A 64 0.29 1.90 3.68
CA ALA A 64 0.53 3.28 4.07
C ALA A 64 0.85 3.39 5.56
N ILE A 65 1.85 4.18 5.89
CA ILE A 65 2.28 4.45 7.25
C ILE A 65 2.16 5.94 7.52
N GLY A 66 1.31 6.31 8.49
CA GLY A 66 1.16 7.69 8.93
C GLY A 66 2.42 8.21 9.63
N ARG A 67 2.84 9.43 9.31
CA ARG A 67 4.05 10.04 9.89
C ARG A 67 3.94 10.29 11.39
N THR A 68 2.75 10.63 11.86
CA THR A 68 2.52 10.94 13.28
C THR A 68 1.85 9.82 14.05
N SER A 69 0.89 9.14 13.44
CA SER A 69 0.17 8.01 14.05
C SER A 69 1.01 6.75 14.12
N LEU A 70 1.93 6.58 13.17
CA LEU A 70 2.70 5.35 12.93
C LEU A 70 1.82 4.12 12.67
N ASN A 71 0.54 4.33 12.39
CA ASN A 71 -0.37 3.25 12.04
C ASN A 71 -0.05 2.73 10.64
N ILE A 72 -0.08 1.41 10.50
CA ILE A 72 0.06 0.73 9.21
C ILE A 72 -1.32 0.41 8.67
N HIS A 73 -1.65 0.94 7.52
CA HIS A 73 -2.85 0.60 6.76
C HIS A 73 -2.47 -0.37 5.64
N PHE A 74 -3.17 -1.48 5.55
CA PHE A 74 -3.22 -2.28 4.33
C PHE A 74 -4.53 -1.95 3.63
N GLY A 75 -4.46 -1.32 2.48
CA GLY A 75 -5.63 -0.70 1.86
C GLY A 75 -5.85 -1.14 0.42
N PHE A 76 -7.08 -0.89 -0.03
CA PHE A 76 -7.54 -1.10 -1.40
C PHE A 76 -7.98 0.23 -1.96
N TYR A 77 -7.38 0.66 -3.06
CA TYR A 77 -7.67 1.96 -3.65
C TYR A 77 -9.13 2.06 -4.12
N TRP A 78 -9.64 1.00 -4.71
CA TRP A 78 -11.03 0.86 -5.13
C TRP A 78 -11.81 -0.08 -4.19
N GLY A 79 -11.61 0.08 -2.90
CA GLY A 79 -12.15 -0.83 -1.89
C GLY A 79 -13.67 -0.89 -1.82
N THR A 80 -14.37 0.16 -2.30
CA THR A 80 -15.83 0.16 -2.42
C THR A 80 -16.36 -0.79 -3.50
N GLU A 81 -15.52 -1.20 -4.43
CA GLU A 81 -15.87 -2.12 -5.53
C GLU A 81 -15.57 -3.58 -5.20
N ILE A 82 -15.04 -3.86 -4.00
CA ILE A 82 -14.66 -5.20 -3.54
C ILE A 82 -15.74 -5.74 -2.61
N ALA A 83 -16.13 -6.99 -2.81
CA ALA A 83 -16.99 -7.67 -1.87
C ALA A 83 -16.25 -7.95 -0.56
N ASP A 84 -16.76 -7.40 0.54
CA ASP A 84 -16.22 -7.57 1.89
C ASP A 84 -17.25 -8.26 2.79
N PRO A 85 -17.49 -9.57 2.60
CA PRO A 85 -18.56 -10.29 3.30
C PRO A 85 -18.37 -10.35 4.81
N GLU A 86 -17.12 -10.32 5.29
CA GLU A 86 -16.81 -10.33 6.72
C GLU A 86 -16.79 -8.91 7.33
N LYS A 87 -17.02 -7.87 6.52
CA LYS A 87 -17.04 -6.46 6.94
C LYS A 87 -15.78 -6.04 7.71
N LYS A 88 -14.62 -6.48 7.25
CA LYS A 88 -13.33 -6.19 7.88
C LYS A 88 -12.71 -4.88 7.40
N LEU A 89 -13.13 -4.39 6.25
CA LEU A 89 -12.61 -3.15 5.70
C LEU A 89 -13.24 -1.94 6.39
N ILE A 90 -12.41 -1.01 6.79
CA ILE A 90 -12.80 0.28 7.40
C ILE A 90 -12.56 1.44 6.44
N GLY A 91 -13.26 2.53 6.68
CA GLY A 91 -13.21 3.76 5.91
C GLY A 91 -14.60 4.16 5.43
N ASN A 92 -14.79 5.48 5.28
CA ASN A 92 -16.04 6.10 4.84
C ASN A 92 -15.87 6.93 3.55
N GLY A 93 -14.66 6.94 2.99
CA GLY A 93 -14.39 7.61 1.71
C GLY A 93 -15.05 6.91 0.51
N ASN A 94 -15.09 7.59 -0.63
CA ASN A 94 -15.74 7.09 -1.83
C ASN A 94 -14.99 5.93 -2.51
N GLN A 95 -13.70 5.80 -2.27
CA GLN A 95 -12.85 4.84 -2.98
C GLN A 95 -12.05 3.93 -2.04
N TYR A 96 -11.38 4.51 -1.06
CA TYR A 96 -10.40 3.83 -0.24
C TYR A 96 -11.03 3.06 0.91
N ARG A 97 -10.61 1.80 1.07
CA ARG A 97 -10.93 0.95 2.23
C ARG A 97 -9.67 0.25 2.70
N TYR A 98 -9.55 0.03 4.00
CA TYR A 98 -8.32 -0.52 4.57
C TYR A 98 -8.59 -1.33 5.84
N ILE A 99 -7.60 -2.09 6.25
CA ILE A 99 -7.49 -2.64 7.60
C ILE A 99 -6.29 -2.02 8.30
N LEU A 100 -6.36 -1.90 9.62
CA LEU A 100 -5.21 -1.57 10.46
C LEU A 100 -4.38 -2.84 10.70
N VAL A 101 -3.09 -2.77 10.44
CA VAL A 101 -2.17 -3.88 10.69
C VAL A 101 -1.40 -3.61 11.97
N LYS A 102 -1.64 -4.41 13.00
CA LYS A 102 -0.95 -4.32 14.29
C LYS A 102 0.36 -5.10 14.25
N ASP A 103 0.28 -6.34 13.83
CA ASP A 103 1.41 -7.26 13.74
C ASP A 103 1.17 -8.35 12.67
N LYS A 104 2.21 -9.14 12.42
CA LYS A 104 2.16 -10.21 11.41
C LYS A 104 1.23 -11.36 11.80
N SER A 105 1.13 -11.66 13.10
CA SER A 105 0.38 -12.82 13.60
C SER A 105 -1.13 -12.64 13.48
N THR A 106 -1.61 -11.41 13.63
CA THR A 106 -3.05 -11.07 13.56
C THR A 106 -3.51 -10.68 12.15
N PHE A 107 -2.59 -10.54 11.19
CA PHE A 107 -2.94 -10.19 9.81
C PHE A 107 -3.73 -11.31 9.13
N PRO A 108 -4.97 -11.05 8.63
CA PRO A 108 -5.86 -12.07 8.09
C PRO A 108 -5.47 -12.45 6.66
N LYS A 109 -4.35 -13.15 6.49
CA LYS A 109 -3.74 -13.47 5.18
C LYS A 109 -4.70 -14.07 4.17
N LEU A 110 -5.45 -15.10 4.57
CA LEU A 110 -6.33 -15.82 3.65
C LEU A 110 -7.47 -14.93 3.17
N TYR A 111 -8.02 -14.14 4.07
CA TYR A 111 -9.06 -13.18 3.73
C TYR A 111 -8.55 -12.09 2.78
N ILE A 112 -7.40 -11.50 3.11
CA ILE A 112 -6.78 -10.47 2.27
C ILE A 112 -6.42 -11.01 0.89
N LYS A 113 -5.96 -12.26 0.76
CA LYS A 113 -5.71 -12.89 -0.55
C LYS A 113 -6.97 -12.93 -1.42
N LYS A 114 -8.13 -13.22 -0.84
CA LYS A 114 -9.41 -13.20 -1.57
C LYS A 114 -9.75 -11.79 -2.06
N LEU A 115 -9.64 -10.81 -1.17
CA LEU A 115 -9.90 -9.40 -1.53
C LEU A 115 -8.92 -8.90 -2.59
N LEU A 116 -7.64 -9.26 -2.50
CA LEU A 116 -6.61 -8.90 -3.49
C LEU A 116 -6.94 -9.45 -4.88
N LYS A 117 -7.47 -10.67 -4.96
CA LYS A 117 -7.86 -11.26 -6.24
C LYS A 117 -8.94 -10.44 -6.93
N ASP A 118 -9.95 -10.02 -6.20
CA ASP A 118 -11.03 -9.17 -6.73
C ASP A 118 -10.50 -7.78 -7.08
N ALA A 119 -9.70 -7.18 -6.20
CA ALA A 119 -9.09 -5.87 -6.41
C ALA A 119 -8.21 -5.85 -7.66
N PHE A 120 -7.37 -6.86 -7.86
CA PHE A 120 -6.51 -6.97 -9.04
C PHE A 120 -7.32 -7.12 -10.32
N LYS A 121 -8.35 -7.99 -10.31
CA LYS A 121 -9.27 -8.15 -11.44
C LYS A 121 -9.94 -6.82 -11.81
N ASN A 122 -10.49 -6.12 -10.82
CA ASN A 122 -11.14 -4.83 -11.03
C ASN A 122 -10.15 -3.77 -11.57
N SER A 123 -8.92 -3.78 -11.07
CA SER A 123 -7.86 -2.89 -11.56
C SER A 123 -7.52 -3.17 -13.02
N MET A 124 -7.37 -4.42 -13.41
CA MET A 124 -7.10 -4.82 -14.80
C MET A 124 -8.21 -4.37 -15.74
N LEU A 125 -9.48 -4.43 -15.32
CA LEU A 125 -10.62 -3.94 -16.11
C LEU A 125 -10.58 -2.42 -16.36
N LYS A 126 -9.90 -1.66 -15.50
CA LYS A 126 -9.71 -0.21 -15.68
C LYS A 126 -8.61 0.13 -16.68
N VAL A 127 -7.71 -0.80 -16.98
CA VAL A 127 -6.65 -0.62 -17.99
C VAL A 127 -7.24 -0.76 -19.37
N LYS A 128 -7.53 0.37 -20.02
CA LYS A 128 -8.15 0.37 -21.36
C LYS A 128 -7.17 0.05 -22.48
N ASP A 129 -5.91 0.43 -22.30
CA ASP A 129 -4.85 0.20 -23.27
C ASP A 129 -3.83 -0.79 -22.71
N PRO A 130 -3.74 -2.01 -23.28
CA PRO A 130 -2.76 -3.02 -22.85
C PRO A 130 -1.30 -2.54 -22.95
N MET A 131 -1.00 -1.60 -23.82
CA MET A 131 0.35 -1.01 -23.95
C MET A 131 0.80 -0.23 -22.73
N MET A 132 -0.12 0.11 -21.83
CA MET A 132 0.20 0.77 -20.56
C MET A 132 0.70 -0.20 -19.49
N ILE A 133 0.53 -1.50 -19.66
CA ILE A 133 0.97 -2.51 -18.70
C ILE A 133 2.50 -2.46 -18.60
N ARG A 134 2.99 -2.44 -17.37
CA ARG A 134 4.40 -2.53 -17.01
C ARG A 134 4.57 -3.68 -16.04
N GLU A 135 5.75 -4.27 -15.99
CA GLU A 135 6.00 -5.41 -15.13
C GLU A 135 7.21 -5.19 -14.22
N SER A 136 7.04 -5.56 -12.96
CA SER A 136 8.11 -5.72 -11.97
C SER A 136 8.96 -4.46 -11.74
N MET A 137 8.35 -3.29 -11.85
CA MET A 137 9.01 -2.01 -11.62
C MET A 137 8.75 -1.48 -10.21
N THR A 138 9.73 -0.76 -9.67
CA THR A 138 9.54 0.10 -8.47
C THR A 138 9.77 1.54 -8.91
N ILE A 139 8.75 2.37 -8.74
CA ILE A 139 8.73 3.75 -9.23
C ILE A 139 8.45 4.69 -8.06
N VAL A 140 9.35 5.64 -7.82
CA VAL A 140 9.11 6.72 -6.87
C VAL A 140 8.29 7.80 -7.56
N LYS A 141 7.03 7.96 -7.17
CA LYS A 141 6.08 8.89 -7.78
C LYS A 141 6.16 10.28 -7.18
N SER A 142 6.41 10.38 -5.89
CA SER A 142 6.51 11.66 -5.20
C SER A 142 7.42 11.59 -3.98
N VAL A 143 8.05 12.72 -3.69
CA VAL A 143 8.87 12.93 -2.49
C VAL A 143 8.59 14.34 -1.99
N SER A 144 8.00 14.47 -0.82
CA SER A 144 7.84 15.76 -0.17
C SER A 144 9.16 16.21 0.47
N SER A 145 9.54 17.46 0.28
CA SER A 145 10.75 18.05 0.90
C SER A 145 10.66 18.13 2.42
N SER A 146 9.46 18.21 2.97
CA SER A 146 9.20 18.21 4.42
C SER A 146 8.35 17.03 4.82
N LYS A 147 8.51 16.58 6.08
CA LYS A 147 7.75 15.48 6.66
C LYS A 147 7.05 15.96 7.93
N ARG A 148 5.81 15.53 8.11
CA ARG A 148 5.05 15.84 9.32
C ARG A 148 5.70 15.19 10.53
N THR A 149 5.91 15.97 11.58
CA THR A 149 6.42 15.49 12.88
C THR A 149 5.33 15.57 13.94
N LYS A 150 5.41 14.72 14.96
CA LYS A 150 4.59 14.94 16.19
C LYS A 150 4.96 16.31 16.76
N LYS A 151 3.95 17.12 17.08
CA LYS A 151 4.19 18.28 17.92
C LYS A 151 4.66 17.77 19.28
N SER A 152 5.81 18.25 19.75
CA SER A 152 6.20 18.09 21.15
C SER A 152 5.16 18.81 22.01
N THR A 153 4.47 18.05 22.84
CA THR A 153 3.64 18.56 23.93
C THR A 153 4.51 19.07 25.05
#